data_7efc309288bd0a2c518e75e864ebe43e
#
_entry.id   7efc309288bd0a2c518e75e864ebe43e
#
_cell.length_a   1.000
_cell.length_b   1.000
_cell.length_c   1.000
_cell.angle_alpha   90.00
_cell.angle_beta   90.00
_cell.angle_gamma   90.00
#
_symmetry.space_group_name_H-M   'P 1'
#
loop_
_entity.id
_entity.type
_entity.pdbx_description
1 polymer ?
#
loop_
_entity_poly.entity_id
_entity_poly.type
_entity_poly.pdbx_seq_one_letter_code
_entity_poly.pdbx_strand_id
1 'polypeptide(L)'
;GATVALRVAHRYPNFVKSLSLIEPVFFAAAFADYYKLKDQFMSDHADYFKAGLDENWDLAAKLFLKLWGNNENWELLNESKRRQFVKRIPLTFETSQAIYQDPHEMLKKKAFSSLKGKCSIIYGDRSHFIMPYICKALLVRIPNSELKSVENAGHMLPITHPELCAQIINENIIT
;
A
#
# COMPACT_ATOMS: atom_id res chain seq x y z
N GLY A 1 -4.29 -5.65 0.62
CA GLY A 1 -5.06 -6.12 -0.55
C GLY A 1 -4.35 -5.85 -1.86
N ALA A 2 -3.95 -4.61 -2.15
CA ALA A 2 -3.37 -4.24 -3.46
C ALA A 2 -2.10 -5.04 -3.82
N THR A 3 -1.19 -5.28 -2.86
CA THR A 3 0.02 -6.07 -3.09
C THR A 3 -0.30 -7.54 -3.43
N VAL A 4 -1.34 -8.10 -2.83
CA VAL A 4 -1.83 -9.45 -3.17
C VAL A 4 -2.40 -9.48 -4.58
N ALA A 5 -3.24 -8.48 -4.94
CA ALA A 5 -3.79 -8.35 -6.28
C ALA A 5 -2.69 -8.20 -7.35
N LEU A 6 -1.65 -7.41 -7.06
CA LEU A 6 -0.48 -7.25 -7.91
C LEU A 6 0.24 -8.59 -8.14
N ARG A 7 0.41 -9.40 -7.08
CA ARG A 7 1.01 -10.73 -7.18
C ARG A 7 0.15 -11.70 -8.00
N VAL A 8 -1.17 -11.64 -7.86
CA VAL A 8 -2.09 -12.43 -8.68
C VAL A 8 -1.97 -12.04 -10.14
N ALA A 9 -1.95 -10.74 -10.44
CA ALA A 9 -1.79 -10.23 -11.81
C ALA A 9 -0.45 -10.64 -12.44
N HIS A 10 0.63 -10.65 -11.65
CA HIS A 10 1.93 -11.13 -12.12
C HIS A 10 1.93 -12.64 -12.42
N ARG A 11 1.37 -13.45 -11.52
CA ARG A 11 1.42 -14.91 -11.64
C ARG A 11 0.40 -15.48 -12.60
N TYR A 12 -0.77 -14.85 -12.71
CA TYR A 12 -1.92 -15.33 -13.46
C TYR A 12 -2.51 -14.24 -14.38
N PRO A 13 -1.70 -13.62 -15.27
CA PRO A 13 -2.12 -12.44 -16.02
C PRO A 13 -3.35 -12.69 -16.91
N ASN A 14 -3.53 -13.91 -17.41
CA ASN A 14 -4.66 -14.27 -18.27
C ASN A 14 -6.02 -14.34 -17.54
N PHE A 15 -6.02 -14.42 -16.22
CA PHE A 15 -7.24 -14.41 -15.40
C PHE A 15 -7.65 -13.00 -14.98
N VAL A 16 -6.77 -12.00 -15.18
CA VAL A 16 -7.01 -10.63 -14.75
C VAL A 16 -7.52 -9.81 -15.93
N LYS A 17 -8.79 -9.43 -15.89
CA LYS A 17 -9.43 -8.59 -16.91
C LYS A 17 -9.14 -7.11 -16.69
N SER A 18 -9.13 -6.67 -15.44
CA SER A 18 -8.74 -5.33 -15.02
C SER A 18 -8.13 -5.37 -13.62
N LEU A 19 -7.34 -4.35 -13.26
CA LEU A 19 -6.66 -4.27 -11.98
C LEU A 19 -6.83 -2.87 -11.38
N SER A 20 -7.39 -2.78 -10.17
CA SER A 20 -7.46 -1.52 -9.42
C SER A 20 -6.62 -1.63 -8.17
N LEU A 21 -5.53 -0.88 -8.11
CA LEU A 21 -4.59 -0.85 -7.00
C LEU A 21 -4.82 0.43 -6.18
N ILE A 22 -5.54 0.30 -5.09
CA ILE A 22 -5.82 1.42 -4.18
C ILE A 22 -4.82 1.36 -3.03
N GLU A 23 -4.06 2.44 -2.86
CA GLU A 23 -3.07 2.57 -1.79
C GLU A 23 -2.12 1.36 -1.70
N PRO A 24 -1.40 1.03 -2.77
CA PRO A 24 -0.58 -0.17 -2.84
C PRO A 24 0.66 -0.08 -1.93
N VAL A 25 0.70 -0.85 -0.87
CA VAL A 25 1.84 -0.88 0.08
C VAL A 25 2.94 -1.84 -0.38
N PHE A 26 3.54 -1.57 -1.53
CA PHE A 26 4.67 -2.33 -2.05
C PHE A 26 5.93 -1.45 -2.04
N PHE A 27 6.50 -1.27 -0.85
CA PHE A 27 7.64 -0.37 -0.58
C PHE A 27 8.87 -0.71 -1.41
N ALA A 28 9.08 -2.01 -1.68
CA ALA A 28 10.19 -2.47 -2.53
C ALA A 28 10.22 -1.74 -3.88
N ALA A 29 9.08 -1.38 -4.45
CA ALA A 29 9.01 -0.66 -5.72
C ALA A 29 9.59 0.76 -5.60
N ALA A 30 9.22 1.50 -4.55
CA ALA A 30 9.78 2.83 -4.30
C ALA A 30 11.27 2.75 -3.97
N PHE A 31 11.70 1.78 -3.17
CA PHE A 31 13.11 1.64 -2.77
C PHE A 31 14.01 1.27 -3.95
N ALA A 32 13.51 0.52 -4.93
CA ALA A 32 14.26 0.17 -6.13
C ALA A 32 14.55 1.38 -7.02
N ASP A 33 13.59 2.29 -7.17
CA ASP A 33 13.69 3.45 -8.07
C ASP A 33 14.20 4.71 -7.37
N TYR A 34 13.99 4.82 -6.05
CA TYR A 34 14.28 6.01 -5.24
C TYR A 34 15.03 5.60 -3.96
N TYR A 35 16.24 5.06 -4.12
CA TYR A 35 17.01 4.43 -3.02
C TYR A 35 17.17 5.32 -1.78
N LYS A 36 17.29 6.66 -1.94
CA LYS A 36 17.42 7.61 -0.82
C LYS A 36 16.18 7.66 0.08
N LEU A 37 15.01 7.32 -0.46
CA LEU A 37 13.77 7.28 0.33
C LEU A 37 13.75 6.14 1.33
N LYS A 38 14.51 5.06 1.08
CA LYS A 38 14.59 3.92 1.98
C LYS A 38 15.16 4.32 3.33
N ASP A 39 16.25 5.07 3.34
CA ASP A 39 16.92 5.47 4.58
C ASP A 39 16.03 6.40 5.42
N GLN A 40 15.38 7.38 4.78
CA GLN A 40 14.41 8.24 5.44
C GLN A 40 13.24 7.42 5.99
N PHE A 41 12.65 6.55 5.17
CA PHE A 41 11.52 5.71 5.60
C PHE A 41 11.90 4.82 6.78
N MET A 42 13.07 4.17 6.74
CA MET A 42 13.53 3.30 7.84
C MET A 42 13.82 4.10 9.11
N SER A 43 14.33 5.32 8.99
CA SER A 43 14.54 6.24 10.13
C SER A 43 13.21 6.65 10.75
N ASP A 44 12.24 7.07 9.94
CA ASP A 44 10.92 7.52 10.41
C ASP A 44 10.11 6.39 11.08
N HIS A 45 10.39 5.15 10.70
CA HIS A 45 9.70 3.96 11.22
C HIS A 45 10.52 3.19 12.27
N ALA A 46 11.69 3.68 12.68
CA ALA A 46 12.60 2.95 13.55
C ALA A 46 11.95 2.50 14.88
N ASP A 47 11.24 3.41 15.56
CA ASP A 47 10.56 3.11 16.81
C ASP A 47 9.44 2.07 16.63
N TYR A 48 8.71 2.16 15.50
CA TYR A 48 7.68 1.18 15.17
C TYR A 48 8.28 -0.22 14.95
N PHE A 49 9.37 -0.31 14.18
CA PHE A 49 10.06 -1.59 13.96
C PHE A 49 10.64 -2.14 15.26
N LYS A 50 11.24 -1.27 16.08
CA LYS A 50 11.76 -1.67 17.40
C LYS A 50 10.64 -2.22 18.30
N ALA A 51 9.51 -1.52 18.39
CA ALA A 51 8.38 -1.98 19.18
C ALA A 51 7.88 -3.37 18.74
N GLY A 52 7.86 -3.64 17.42
CA GLY A 52 7.48 -4.95 16.90
C GLY A 52 8.51 -6.03 17.17
N LEU A 53 9.81 -5.74 17.10
CA LEU A 53 10.88 -6.68 17.47
C LEU A 53 10.86 -7.04 18.96
N ASP A 54 10.48 -6.08 19.81
CA ASP A 54 10.31 -6.26 21.24
C ASP A 54 8.94 -6.89 21.60
N GLU A 55 8.12 -7.25 20.60
CA GLU A 55 6.75 -7.76 20.73
C GLU A 55 5.82 -6.83 21.55
N ASN A 56 6.16 -5.55 21.64
CA ASN A 56 5.34 -4.54 22.32
C ASN A 56 4.23 -4.06 21.34
N TRP A 57 3.20 -4.91 21.19
CA TRP A 57 2.13 -4.71 20.20
C TRP A 57 1.27 -3.48 20.49
N ASP A 58 1.10 -3.08 21.75
CA ASP A 58 0.39 -1.85 22.12
C ASP A 58 1.13 -0.61 21.61
N LEU A 59 2.44 -0.53 21.86
CA LEU A 59 3.27 0.56 21.39
C LEU A 59 3.36 0.54 19.85
N ALA A 60 3.54 -0.63 19.24
CA ALA A 60 3.59 -0.77 17.78
C ALA A 60 2.28 -0.31 17.14
N ALA A 61 1.11 -0.65 17.72
CA ALA A 61 -0.19 -0.20 17.21
C ALA A 61 -0.36 1.33 17.30
N LYS A 62 0.05 1.94 18.42
CA LYS A 62 0.05 3.39 18.60
C LYS A 62 0.95 4.10 17.57
N LEU A 63 2.18 3.60 17.37
CA LEU A 63 3.13 4.15 16.43
C LEU A 63 2.66 3.97 14.96
N PHE A 64 2.10 2.80 14.65
CA PHE A 64 1.50 2.56 13.34
C PHE A 64 0.38 3.55 13.02
N LEU A 65 -0.53 3.78 13.97
CA LEU A 65 -1.60 4.75 13.80
C LEU A 65 -1.06 6.18 13.60
N LYS A 66 -0.01 6.56 14.31
CA LYS A 66 0.66 7.86 14.13
C LYS A 66 1.24 8.02 12.73
N LEU A 67 1.81 6.96 12.15
CA LEU A 67 2.45 6.99 10.83
C LEU A 67 1.44 6.91 9.67
N TRP A 68 0.35 6.16 9.83
CA TRP A 68 -0.56 5.78 8.76
C TRP A 68 -2.02 6.19 8.97
N GLY A 69 -2.38 6.63 10.17
CA GLY A 69 -3.76 6.86 10.60
C GLY A 69 -4.36 8.22 10.20
N ASN A 70 -3.71 8.98 9.32
CA ASN A 70 -4.24 10.27 8.84
C ASN A 70 -4.72 11.21 9.96
N ASN A 71 -3.86 11.42 10.96
CA ASN A 71 -4.11 12.25 12.16
C ASN A 71 -5.13 11.65 13.17
N GLU A 72 -5.51 10.39 13.03
CA GLU A 72 -6.33 9.72 14.07
C GLU A 72 -5.52 9.67 15.39
N ASN A 73 -6.11 10.18 16.47
CA ASN A 73 -5.44 10.23 17.76
C ASN A 73 -5.69 8.94 18.55
N TRP A 74 -4.63 8.20 18.86
CA TRP A 74 -4.69 6.98 19.67
C TRP A 74 -5.42 7.16 20.99
N GLU A 75 -5.20 8.30 21.66
CA GLU A 75 -5.77 8.55 22.99
C GLU A 75 -7.30 8.77 22.95
N LEU A 76 -7.83 9.14 21.78
CA LEU A 76 -9.27 9.32 21.57
C LEU A 76 -9.99 8.04 21.13
N LEU A 77 -9.24 6.99 20.76
CA LEU A 77 -9.84 5.70 20.41
C LEU A 77 -10.43 5.04 21.66
N ASN A 78 -11.63 4.46 21.53
CA ASN A 78 -12.17 3.61 22.57
C ASN A 78 -11.36 2.30 22.68
N GLU A 79 -11.48 1.63 23.82
CA GLU A 79 -10.70 0.42 24.11
C GLU A 79 -10.94 -0.72 23.11
N SER A 80 -12.14 -0.86 22.60
CA SER A 80 -12.46 -1.88 21.59
C SER A 80 -11.69 -1.67 20.29
N LYS A 81 -11.62 -0.43 19.80
CA LYS A 81 -10.83 -0.07 18.60
C LYS A 81 -9.33 -0.27 18.86
N ARG A 82 -8.81 0.16 20.01
CA ARG A 82 -7.39 -0.07 20.35
C ARG A 82 -7.05 -1.56 20.33
N ARG A 83 -7.85 -2.40 20.98
CA ARG A 83 -7.66 -3.87 20.97
C ARG A 83 -7.68 -4.45 19.56
N GLN A 84 -8.53 -3.94 18.65
CA GLN A 84 -8.55 -4.38 17.27
C GLN A 84 -7.26 -4.02 16.52
N PHE A 85 -6.70 -2.83 16.74
CA PHE A 85 -5.40 -2.44 16.18
C PHE A 85 -4.30 -3.36 16.71
N VAL A 86 -4.18 -3.50 18.04
CA VAL A 86 -3.16 -4.34 18.68
C VAL A 86 -3.21 -5.78 18.15
N LYS A 87 -4.40 -6.36 18.02
CA LYS A 87 -4.58 -7.73 17.49
C LYS A 87 -4.11 -7.88 16.04
N ARG A 88 -4.17 -6.81 15.22
CA ARG A 88 -3.85 -6.85 13.79
C ARG A 88 -2.41 -6.48 13.46
N ILE A 89 -1.74 -5.75 14.35
CA ILE A 89 -0.37 -5.28 14.10
C ILE A 89 0.62 -6.40 13.80
N PRO A 90 0.64 -7.57 14.48
CA PRO A 90 1.56 -8.65 14.14
C PRO A 90 1.55 -9.03 12.66
N LEU A 91 0.37 -8.98 12.01
CA LEU A 91 0.24 -9.29 10.58
C LEU A 91 1.09 -8.38 9.68
N THR A 92 1.32 -7.12 10.08
CA THR A 92 2.16 -6.19 9.31
C THR A 92 3.63 -6.62 9.31
N PHE A 93 4.09 -7.24 10.40
CA PHE A 93 5.44 -7.80 10.53
C PHE A 93 5.57 -9.13 9.80
N GLU A 94 4.58 -10.02 9.91
CA GLU A 94 4.53 -11.30 9.19
C GLU A 94 4.54 -11.12 7.67
N THR A 95 3.91 -10.06 7.18
CA THR A 95 3.87 -9.73 5.74
C THR A 95 5.02 -8.85 5.27
N SER A 96 5.95 -8.48 6.14
CA SER A 96 7.04 -7.53 5.87
C SER A 96 7.89 -7.91 4.66
N GLN A 97 8.26 -9.17 4.51
CA GLN A 97 9.03 -9.65 3.37
C GLN A 97 8.32 -9.38 2.03
N ALA A 98 7.00 -9.56 1.98
CA ALA A 98 6.22 -9.37 0.75
C ALA A 98 6.07 -7.90 0.35
N ILE A 99 6.21 -6.96 1.28
CA ILE A 99 6.01 -5.53 1.03
C ILE A 99 7.31 -4.72 0.97
N TYR A 100 8.35 -5.13 1.74
CA TYR A 100 9.65 -4.44 1.77
C TYR A 100 10.69 -5.07 0.85
N GLN A 101 10.46 -6.30 0.38
CA GLN A 101 11.31 -7.03 -0.53
C GLN A 101 10.51 -7.43 -1.79
N ASP A 102 11.19 -8.06 -2.74
CA ASP A 102 10.56 -8.56 -3.97
C ASP A 102 10.83 -10.07 -4.18
N PRO A 103 10.37 -10.93 -3.26
CA PRO A 103 10.63 -12.38 -3.33
C PRO A 103 9.99 -13.06 -4.55
N HIS A 104 9.11 -12.35 -5.24
CA HIS A 104 8.38 -12.84 -6.42
C HIS A 104 8.82 -12.18 -7.72
N GLU A 105 9.89 -11.39 -7.70
CA GLU A 105 10.49 -10.77 -8.88
C GLU A 105 9.54 -9.88 -9.70
N MET A 106 8.55 -9.28 -9.02
CA MET A 106 7.58 -8.37 -9.64
C MET A 106 8.20 -7.06 -10.14
N LEU A 107 9.41 -6.71 -9.67
CA LEU A 107 10.16 -5.53 -10.11
C LEU A 107 11.08 -5.81 -11.30
N LYS A 108 11.24 -7.08 -11.72
CA LYS A 108 12.02 -7.42 -12.90
C LYS A 108 11.45 -6.76 -14.16
N LYS A 109 12.33 -6.44 -15.09
CA LYS A 109 11.94 -5.90 -16.40
C LYS A 109 10.93 -6.85 -17.07
N LYS A 110 9.81 -6.30 -17.54
CA LYS A 110 8.72 -7.03 -18.19
C LYS A 110 7.92 -8.00 -17.29
N ALA A 111 8.04 -7.91 -15.96
CA ALA A 111 7.30 -8.78 -15.04
C ALA A 111 5.77 -8.78 -15.30
N PHE A 112 5.22 -7.66 -15.76
CA PHE A 112 3.79 -7.51 -16.07
C PHE A 112 3.49 -7.47 -17.58
N SER A 113 4.43 -7.83 -18.47
CA SER A 113 4.24 -7.69 -19.92
C SER A 113 3.09 -8.52 -20.51
N SER A 114 2.69 -9.59 -19.82
CA SER A 114 1.56 -10.44 -20.22
C SER A 114 0.21 -9.94 -19.71
N LEU A 115 0.18 -8.93 -18.82
CA LEU A 115 -1.06 -8.33 -18.34
C LEU A 115 -1.65 -7.45 -19.46
N LYS A 116 -2.83 -7.83 -19.96
CA LYS A 116 -3.54 -7.13 -21.04
C LYS A 116 -4.60 -6.17 -20.52
N GLY A 117 -5.13 -6.44 -19.33
CA GLY A 117 -6.18 -5.64 -18.71
C GLY A 117 -5.72 -4.25 -18.34
N LYS A 118 -6.65 -3.31 -18.30
CA LYS A 118 -6.41 -1.97 -17.75
C LYS A 118 -5.98 -2.05 -16.28
N CYS A 119 -5.12 -1.13 -15.86
CA CYS A 119 -4.73 -0.99 -14.47
C CYS A 119 -4.91 0.45 -14.00
N SER A 120 -5.73 0.68 -12.99
CA SER A 120 -5.83 1.96 -12.29
C SER A 120 -5.05 1.89 -10.99
N ILE A 121 -4.08 2.79 -10.82
CA ILE A 121 -3.28 2.94 -9.59
C ILE A 121 -3.77 4.21 -8.91
N ILE A 122 -4.22 4.08 -7.66
CA ILE A 122 -4.95 5.14 -6.97
C ILE A 122 -4.32 5.40 -5.61
N TYR A 123 -4.09 6.67 -5.28
CA TYR A 123 -3.65 7.06 -3.94
C TYR A 123 -4.28 8.40 -3.52
N GLY A 124 -4.34 8.64 -2.21
CA GLY A 124 -4.78 9.91 -1.65
C GLY A 124 -3.62 10.91 -1.53
N ASP A 125 -3.86 12.19 -1.80
CA ASP A 125 -2.85 13.24 -1.75
C ASP A 125 -2.31 13.52 -0.33
N ARG A 126 -3.08 13.10 0.71
CA ARG A 126 -2.69 13.14 2.12
C ARG A 126 -2.17 11.81 2.67
N SER A 127 -1.93 10.84 1.80
CA SER A 127 -1.31 9.57 2.19
C SER A 127 0.16 9.77 2.60
N HIS A 128 0.74 8.75 3.24
CA HIS A 128 2.14 8.76 3.63
C HIS A 128 3.04 9.17 2.46
N PHE A 129 4.09 9.96 2.72
CA PHE A 129 4.96 10.56 1.69
C PHE A 129 5.51 9.56 0.67
N ILE A 130 5.69 8.30 1.05
CA ILE A 130 6.22 7.23 0.18
C ILE A 130 5.21 6.79 -0.90
N MET A 131 3.90 6.98 -0.69
CA MET A 131 2.86 6.43 -1.54
C MET A 131 2.94 6.89 -2.99
N PRO A 132 3.12 8.19 -3.30
CA PRO A 132 3.30 8.64 -4.69
C PRO A 132 4.47 7.96 -5.41
N TYR A 133 5.54 7.64 -4.68
CA TYR A 133 6.73 6.99 -5.26
C TYR A 133 6.48 5.50 -5.54
N ILE A 134 5.77 4.80 -4.65
CA ILE A 134 5.32 3.43 -4.93
C ILE A 134 4.45 3.41 -6.19
N CYS A 135 3.46 4.30 -6.26
CA CYS A 135 2.52 4.37 -7.37
C CYS A 135 3.23 4.69 -8.70
N LYS A 136 4.16 5.65 -8.70
CA LYS A 136 4.97 5.97 -9.89
C LYS A 136 5.87 4.81 -10.32
N ALA A 137 6.48 4.11 -9.37
CA ALA A 137 7.30 2.94 -9.65
C ALA A 137 6.49 1.78 -10.25
N LEU A 138 5.23 1.61 -9.84
CA LEU A 138 4.32 0.63 -10.42
C LEU A 138 3.81 1.07 -11.80
N LEU A 139 3.50 2.36 -11.99
CA LEU A 139 3.03 2.94 -13.25
C LEU A 139 3.97 2.63 -14.42
N VAL A 140 5.28 2.74 -14.21
CA VAL A 140 6.27 2.47 -15.27
C VAL A 140 6.49 0.99 -15.56
N ARG A 141 6.01 0.10 -14.67
CA ARG A 141 6.19 -1.37 -14.80
C ARG A 141 4.95 -2.09 -15.32
N ILE A 142 3.78 -1.53 -15.11
CA ILE A 142 2.51 -2.17 -15.48
C ILE A 142 2.00 -1.55 -16.79
N PRO A 143 1.90 -2.34 -17.87
CA PRO A 143 1.35 -1.84 -19.13
C PRO A 143 -0.13 -1.46 -18.98
N ASN A 144 -0.62 -0.55 -19.82
CA ASN A 144 -2.00 -0.07 -19.82
C ASN A 144 -2.45 0.47 -18.46
N SER A 145 -1.52 1.08 -17.70
CA SER A 145 -1.81 1.63 -16.38
C SER A 145 -2.00 3.15 -16.42
N GLU A 146 -2.86 3.64 -15.54
CA GLU A 146 -3.06 5.05 -15.26
C GLU A 146 -2.89 5.32 -13.77
N LEU A 147 -2.49 6.55 -13.43
CA LEU A 147 -2.31 6.98 -12.05
C LEU A 147 -3.34 8.05 -11.71
N LYS A 148 -4.08 7.86 -10.62
CA LYS A 148 -5.06 8.81 -10.10
C LYS A 148 -4.70 9.22 -8.66
N SER A 149 -4.65 10.52 -8.42
CA SER A 149 -4.56 11.08 -7.07
C SER A 149 -5.93 11.57 -6.63
N VAL A 150 -6.33 11.23 -5.41
CA VAL A 150 -7.60 11.67 -4.82
C VAL A 150 -7.33 12.77 -3.81
N GLU A 151 -7.94 13.92 -4.03
CA GLU A 151 -7.80 15.08 -3.16
C GLU A 151 -8.41 14.84 -1.78
N ASN A 152 -7.74 15.38 -0.77
CA ASN A 152 -8.16 15.32 0.64
C ASN A 152 -8.29 13.89 1.21
N ALA A 153 -7.73 12.88 0.57
CA ALA A 153 -7.78 11.49 0.96
C ALA A 153 -6.42 10.98 1.49
N GLY A 154 -6.47 10.13 2.50
CA GLY A 154 -5.30 9.42 3.05
C GLY A 154 -5.35 7.93 2.78
N HIS A 155 -4.53 7.16 3.50
CA HIS A 155 -4.41 5.71 3.32
C HIS A 155 -5.74 4.95 3.47
N MET A 156 -6.68 5.48 4.23
CA MET A 156 -8.01 4.89 4.40
C MET A 156 -9.00 5.29 3.30
N LEU A 157 -8.52 5.74 2.15
CA LEU A 157 -9.29 6.15 0.96
C LEU A 157 -10.52 5.28 0.66
N PRO A 158 -10.47 3.91 0.67
CA PRO A 158 -11.65 3.10 0.39
C PRO A 158 -12.77 3.25 1.42
N ILE A 159 -12.45 3.73 2.63
CA ILE A 159 -13.42 3.94 3.71
C ILE A 159 -13.93 5.38 3.73
N THR A 160 -13.04 6.33 3.46
CA THR A 160 -13.37 7.76 3.54
C THR A 160 -14.00 8.30 2.25
N HIS A 161 -13.76 7.66 1.10
CA HIS A 161 -14.24 8.06 -0.22
C HIS A 161 -14.76 6.83 -1.01
N PRO A 162 -15.71 6.03 -0.46
CA PRO A 162 -16.12 4.77 -1.05
C PRO A 162 -16.80 4.93 -2.43
N GLU A 163 -17.60 5.98 -2.61
CA GLU A 163 -18.31 6.24 -3.87
C GLU A 163 -17.32 6.54 -5.00
N LEU A 164 -16.29 7.36 -4.74
CA LEU A 164 -15.26 7.68 -5.71
C LEU A 164 -14.42 6.44 -6.05
N CYS A 165 -14.06 5.62 -5.06
CA CYS A 165 -13.38 4.36 -5.31
C CYS A 165 -14.22 3.42 -6.19
N ALA A 166 -15.52 3.29 -5.91
CA ALA A 166 -16.45 2.49 -6.70
C ALA A 166 -16.56 3.01 -8.13
N GLN A 167 -16.64 4.32 -8.33
CA GLN A 167 -16.66 4.93 -9.66
C GLN A 167 -15.40 4.57 -10.46
N ILE A 168 -14.22 4.79 -9.89
CA ILE A 168 -12.93 4.50 -10.57
C ILE A 168 -12.81 3.01 -10.90
N ILE A 169 -13.23 2.13 -10.00
CA ILE A 169 -13.23 0.69 -10.25
C ILE A 169 -14.16 0.34 -11.41
N ASN A 170 -15.37 0.88 -11.44
CA ASN A 170 -16.35 0.65 -12.52
C ASN A 170 -15.84 1.14 -13.87
N GLU A 171 -15.26 2.33 -13.95
CA GLU A 171 -14.63 2.86 -15.16
C GLU A 171 -13.51 1.93 -15.69
N ASN A 172 -12.79 1.28 -14.78
CA ASN A 172 -11.71 0.35 -15.13
C ASN A 172 -12.22 -1.03 -15.61
N ILE A 173 -13.45 -1.41 -15.26
CA ILE A 173 -14.07 -2.69 -15.66
C ILE A 173 -14.77 -2.58 -17.01
N ILE A 174 -15.43 -1.45 -17.30
CA ILE A 174 -16.33 -1.27 -18.46
C ILE A 174 -15.56 -1.05 -19.77
N THR A 175 -14.30 -0.71 -19.71
CA THR A 175 -13.44 -0.42 -20.86
C THR A 175 -12.51 -1.57 -21.19
#